data_dd298c7b3374b36bcb56b94acdc53cd7
#
_entry.id   dd298c7b3374b36bcb56b94acdc53cd7
#
_cell.length_a   1.000
_cell.length_b   1.000
_cell.length_c   1.000
_cell.angle_alpha   90.00
_cell.angle_beta   90.00
_cell.angle_gamma   90.00
#
_symmetry.space_group_name_H-M   'P 1'
#
loop_
_entity.id
_entity.type
_entity.pdbx_description
1 polymer ?
#
loop_
_entity_poly.entity_id
_entity_poly.type
_entity_poly.pdbx_seq_one_letter_code
_entity_poly.pdbx_strand_id
1 'polypeptide(L)'
;MRYVQPLCDTQRDLLEHTMTHDPSPRARARAHSLLLSAEGMTIKVITTIYQVDRDTVATWIRKWERDGPASLHDQPRSGRPPKLTPDEQTLAIAYIKADPRSLKQVVERLTQKTAKRLSISSLKRLAKRARLRWKRVRKSLKSLRDPVAFARCQRELEALQQQEAQGKIALYYFAEAGCALDPSMPYAWQESGSIIELPAMKYGRINVLGFMNRKNDLHTYMFEQSIHTGVVLACFDAFCKTIEKKTVVMLDNASIHTREEFEDRIPHWKKQGLILKYLPTYSPELTLIEILWRRIKYTWLPFSAYECLNALSEALETILSRVGSEYQIIFA
;
A
#
# COMPACT_ATOMS: atom_id res chain seq x y z
N MET A 1 -42.82 -20.90 -42.40
CA MET A 1 -42.61 -20.32 -41.04
C MET A 1 -41.32 -20.89 -40.49
N ARG A 2 -40.54 -20.09 -39.74
CA ARG A 2 -39.27 -20.57 -39.14
C ARG A 2 -39.44 -20.72 -37.64
N TYR A 3 -39.09 -21.90 -37.13
CA TYR A 3 -39.07 -22.22 -35.71
C TYR A 3 -37.65 -22.62 -35.31
N VAL A 4 -37.34 -22.55 -34.04
CA VAL A 4 -36.10 -23.12 -33.52
C VAL A 4 -36.13 -24.66 -33.74
N GLN A 5 -34.98 -25.28 -34.03
CA GLN A 5 -34.86 -26.73 -34.08
C GLN A 5 -35.25 -27.34 -32.71
N PRO A 6 -35.77 -28.61 -32.71
CA PRO A 6 -36.12 -29.26 -31.44
C PRO A 6 -34.96 -29.16 -30.42
N LEU A 7 -35.29 -28.69 -29.22
CA LEU A 7 -34.31 -28.56 -28.12
C LEU A 7 -34.17 -29.88 -27.35
N CYS A 8 -32.98 -30.30 -27.11
CA CYS A 8 -32.73 -31.38 -26.13
C CYS A 8 -32.95 -30.88 -24.70
N ASP A 9 -33.11 -31.80 -23.72
CA ASP A 9 -33.40 -31.45 -22.33
C ASP A 9 -32.35 -30.52 -21.74
N THR A 10 -31.06 -30.77 -21.98
CA THR A 10 -29.98 -29.90 -21.51
C THR A 10 -30.02 -28.49 -22.08
N GLN A 11 -30.48 -28.33 -23.32
CA GLN A 11 -30.66 -26.99 -23.93
C GLN A 11 -31.87 -26.26 -23.35
N ARG A 12 -32.93 -27.00 -23.08
CA ARG A 12 -34.16 -26.47 -22.47
C ARG A 12 -33.84 -25.96 -21.07
N ASP A 13 -33.21 -26.79 -20.22
CA ASP A 13 -32.79 -26.43 -18.86
C ASP A 13 -31.89 -25.18 -18.84
N LEU A 14 -30.91 -25.12 -19.76
CA LEU A 14 -30.04 -23.96 -19.91
C LEU A 14 -30.81 -22.68 -20.25
N LEU A 15 -31.75 -22.77 -21.21
CA LEU A 15 -32.56 -21.61 -21.62
C LEU A 15 -33.49 -21.14 -20.50
N GLU A 16 -34.10 -22.06 -19.75
CA GLU A 16 -34.96 -21.77 -18.60
C GLU A 16 -34.16 -21.10 -17.47
N HIS A 17 -32.97 -21.66 -17.17
CA HIS A 17 -32.07 -21.05 -16.20
C HIS A 17 -31.60 -19.66 -16.63
N THR A 18 -31.22 -19.48 -17.90
CA THR A 18 -30.80 -18.17 -18.44
C THR A 18 -31.93 -17.18 -18.41
N MET A 19 -33.15 -17.58 -18.79
CA MET A 19 -34.33 -16.73 -18.73
C MET A 19 -34.61 -16.18 -17.35
N THR A 20 -34.40 -16.98 -16.32
CA THR A 20 -34.74 -16.64 -14.94
C THR A 20 -33.61 -15.92 -14.21
N HIS A 21 -32.34 -16.34 -14.38
CA HIS A 21 -31.25 -15.95 -13.52
C HIS A 21 -30.16 -15.09 -14.18
N ASP A 22 -30.14 -14.99 -15.53
CA ASP A 22 -29.07 -14.24 -16.19
C ASP A 22 -29.15 -12.73 -15.85
N PRO A 23 -28.04 -12.07 -15.50
CA PRO A 23 -28.03 -10.63 -15.20
C PRO A 23 -28.37 -9.76 -16.41
N SER A 24 -28.16 -10.26 -17.64
CA SER A 24 -28.44 -9.52 -18.86
C SER A 24 -29.93 -9.63 -19.30
N PRO A 25 -30.70 -8.53 -19.25
CA PRO A 25 -32.10 -8.56 -19.75
C PRO A 25 -32.20 -9.03 -21.20
N ARG A 26 -31.17 -8.76 -22.02
CA ARG A 26 -31.14 -9.19 -23.43
C ARG A 26 -30.94 -10.70 -23.57
N ALA A 27 -30.09 -11.29 -22.74
CA ALA A 27 -29.88 -12.75 -22.70
C ALA A 27 -31.17 -13.45 -22.26
N ARG A 28 -31.83 -12.95 -21.23
CA ARG A 28 -33.15 -13.46 -20.78
C ARG A 28 -34.22 -13.40 -21.85
N ALA A 29 -34.34 -12.28 -22.54
CA ALA A 29 -35.31 -12.11 -23.62
C ALA A 29 -35.05 -13.05 -24.79
N ARG A 30 -33.76 -13.27 -25.16
CA ARG A 30 -33.38 -14.22 -26.21
C ARG A 30 -33.70 -15.67 -25.80
N ALA A 31 -33.31 -16.07 -24.58
CA ALA A 31 -33.60 -17.39 -24.06
C ALA A 31 -35.09 -17.70 -24.05
N HIS A 32 -35.92 -16.82 -23.53
CA HIS A 32 -37.37 -16.99 -23.52
C HIS A 32 -37.96 -17.01 -24.93
N SER A 33 -37.48 -16.15 -25.84
CA SER A 33 -37.93 -16.19 -27.25
C SER A 33 -37.67 -17.52 -27.96
N LEU A 34 -36.53 -18.18 -27.62
CA LEU A 34 -36.19 -19.49 -28.15
C LEU A 34 -37.08 -20.58 -27.55
N LEU A 35 -37.39 -20.53 -26.26
CA LEU A 35 -38.32 -21.44 -25.59
C LEU A 35 -39.73 -21.34 -26.21
N LEU A 36 -40.24 -20.10 -26.34
CA LEU A 36 -41.55 -19.84 -26.97
C LEU A 36 -41.62 -20.36 -28.43
N SER A 37 -40.51 -20.21 -29.16
CA SER A 37 -40.39 -20.76 -30.52
C SER A 37 -40.40 -22.30 -30.56
N ALA A 38 -39.76 -22.93 -29.56
CA ALA A 38 -39.75 -24.39 -29.41
C ALA A 38 -41.14 -24.96 -29.06
N GLU A 39 -41.97 -24.13 -28.34
CA GLU A 39 -43.36 -24.43 -28.03
C GLU A 39 -44.33 -24.19 -29.21
N GLY A 40 -43.80 -23.85 -30.37
CA GLY A 40 -44.61 -23.66 -31.59
C GLY A 40 -45.16 -22.24 -31.76
N MET A 41 -44.79 -21.24 -30.95
CA MET A 41 -45.18 -19.88 -31.17
C MET A 41 -44.57 -19.27 -32.43
N THR A 42 -45.36 -18.59 -33.24
CA THR A 42 -44.86 -17.96 -34.46
C THR A 42 -43.96 -16.75 -34.15
N ILE A 43 -43.02 -16.45 -35.03
CA ILE A 43 -42.20 -15.22 -34.92
C ILE A 43 -43.06 -13.99 -34.74
N LYS A 44 -44.24 -13.90 -35.40
CA LYS A 44 -45.18 -12.78 -35.28
C LYS A 44 -45.67 -12.59 -33.83
N VAL A 45 -46.01 -13.66 -33.14
CA VAL A 45 -46.43 -13.62 -31.73
C VAL A 45 -45.28 -13.18 -30.84
N ILE A 46 -44.10 -13.75 -31.02
CA ILE A 46 -42.90 -13.41 -30.22
C ILE A 46 -42.51 -11.93 -30.40
N THR A 47 -42.60 -11.41 -31.61
CA THR A 47 -42.33 -9.96 -31.87
C THR A 47 -43.29 -9.06 -31.13
N THR A 48 -44.55 -9.46 -31.01
CA THR A 48 -45.57 -8.69 -30.24
C THR A 48 -45.24 -8.70 -28.75
N ILE A 49 -44.79 -9.84 -28.20
CA ILE A 49 -44.42 -9.95 -26.78
C ILE A 49 -43.25 -9.04 -26.44
N TYR A 50 -42.21 -9.05 -27.27
CA TYR A 50 -40.95 -8.32 -26.98
C TYR A 50 -40.89 -6.92 -27.64
N GLN A 51 -41.89 -6.52 -28.42
CA GLN A 51 -41.92 -5.26 -29.16
C GLN A 51 -40.65 -5.04 -30.01
N VAL A 52 -40.23 -6.08 -30.74
CA VAL A 52 -39.06 -6.08 -31.61
C VAL A 52 -39.43 -6.46 -33.04
N ASP A 53 -38.58 -6.12 -33.99
CA ASP A 53 -38.78 -6.46 -35.39
C ASP A 53 -38.70 -7.98 -35.65
N ARG A 54 -39.41 -8.42 -36.67
CA ARG A 54 -39.41 -9.81 -37.12
C ARG A 54 -38.02 -10.35 -37.40
N ASP A 55 -37.15 -9.51 -38.00
CA ASP A 55 -35.78 -9.89 -38.34
C ASP A 55 -34.91 -10.08 -37.10
N THR A 56 -35.21 -9.39 -36.01
CA THR A 56 -34.53 -9.55 -34.71
C THR A 56 -34.75 -10.94 -34.15
N VAL A 57 -36.04 -11.38 -34.07
CA VAL A 57 -36.36 -12.74 -33.59
C VAL A 57 -35.78 -13.82 -34.52
N ALA A 58 -35.94 -13.66 -35.83
CA ALA A 58 -35.36 -14.58 -36.82
C ALA A 58 -33.83 -14.65 -36.71
N THR A 59 -33.19 -13.54 -36.35
CA THR A 59 -31.73 -13.51 -36.13
C THR A 59 -31.33 -14.22 -34.83
N TRP A 60 -32.14 -14.10 -33.75
CA TRP A 60 -31.88 -14.85 -32.52
C TRP A 60 -31.96 -16.38 -32.75
N ILE A 61 -32.95 -16.85 -33.47
CA ILE A 61 -33.10 -18.26 -33.84
C ILE A 61 -31.90 -18.70 -34.68
N ARG A 62 -31.55 -17.97 -35.77
CA ARG A 62 -30.38 -18.31 -36.60
C ARG A 62 -29.05 -18.38 -35.84
N LYS A 63 -28.85 -17.41 -34.91
CA LYS A 63 -27.65 -17.37 -34.09
C LYS A 63 -27.58 -18.56 -33.11
N TRP A 64 -28.73 -18.91 -32.53
CA TRP A 64 -28.78 -20.08 -31.65
C TRP A 64 -28.49 -21.38 -32.41
N GLU A 65 -29.07 -21.54 -33.58
CA GLU A 65 -28.82 -22.72 -34.43
C GLU A 65 -27.34 -22.86 -34.87
N ARG A 66 -26.66 -21.72 -35.05
CA ARG A 66 -25.25 -21.65 -35.46
C ARG A 66 -24.27 -21.74 -34.30
N ASP A 67 -24.49 -20.96 -33.28
CA ASP A 67 -23.51 -20.65 -32.22
C ASP A 67 -23.91 -21.24 -30.85
N GLY A 68 -25.11 -21.84 -30.76
CA GLY A 68 -25.63 -22.41 -29.51
C GLY A 68 -25.71 -21.38 -28.35
N PRO A 69 -25.36 -21.79 -27.11
CA PRO A 69 -25.45 -20.97 -25.91
C PRO A 69 -24.68 -19.65 -26.00
N ALA A 70 -23.56 -19.60 -26.71
CA ALA A 70 -22.76 -18.38 -26.88
C ALA A 70 -23.53 -17.24 -27.57
N SER A 71 -24.62 -17.56 -28.30
CA SER A 71 -25.46 -16.57 -29.00
C SER A 71 -26.36 -15.76 -28.08
N LEU A 72 -26.61 -16.22 -26.86
CA LEU A 72 -27.47 -15.54 -25.89
C LEU A 72 -26.87 -14.21 -25.43
N HIS A 73 -25.56 -14.11 -25.38
CA HIS A 73 -24.87 -12.88 -24.99
C HIS A 73 -24.41 -12.05 -26.19
N ASP A 74 -24.32 -10.74 -25.99
CA ASP A 74 -23.76 -9.86 -26.99
C ASP A 74 -22.25 -10.07 -27.12
N GLN A 75 -21.78 -10.23 -28.35
CA GLN A 75 -20.34 -10.29 -28.61
C GLN A 75 -19.68 -8.93 -28.31
N PRO A 76 -18.46 -8.94 -27.77
CA PRO A 76 -17.71 -7.72 -27.58
C PRO A 76 -17.58 -6.93 -28.88
N ARG A 77 -17.95 -5.66 -28.83
CA ARG A 77 -17.79 -4.78 -30.00
C ARG A 77 -16.37 -4.25 -30.05
N SER A 78 -15.81 -4.07 -31.26
CA SER A 78 -14.45 -3.54 -31.47
C SER A 78 -14.23 -2.14 -30.85
N GLY A 79 -15.32 -1.42 -30.58
CA GLY A 79 -15.25 -0.06 -30.03
C GLY A 79 -14.62 0.95 -31.00
N ARG A 80 -14.33 2.15 -30.49
CA ARG A 80 -13.64 3.19 -31.26
C ARG A 80 -12.16 2.81 -31.39
N PRO A 81 -11.55 2.84 -32.59
CA PRO A 81 -10.13 2.62 -32.76
C PRO A 81 -9.27 3.54 -31.89
N PRO A 82 -8.18 3.04 -31.31
CA PRO A 82 -7.28 3.86 -30.51
C PRO A 82 -6.63 4.96 -31.39
N LYS A 83 -6.48 6.17 -30.85
CA LYS A 83 -5.83 7.28 -31.55
C LYS A 83 -4.36 7.04 -31.83
N LEU A 84 -3.67 6.29 -30.97
CA LEU A 84 -2.26 5.96 -31.07
C LEU A 84 -2.09 4.53 -31.56
N THR A 85 -1.15 4.32 -32.49
CA THR A 85 -0.69 2.99 -32.89
C THR A 85 0.03 2.29 -31.71
N PRO A 86 0.28 0.97 -31.75
CA PRO A 86 1.03 0.27 -30.72
C PRO A 86 2.43 0.89 -30.45
N ASP A 87 3.14 1.27 -31.50
CA ASP A 87 4.47 1.90 -31.37
C ASP A 87 4.39 3.28 -30.73
N GLU A 88 3.40 4.09 -31.13
CA GLU A 88 3.15 5.38 -30.51
C GLU A 88 2.71 5.27 -29.05
N GLN A 89 2.00 4.20 -28.68
CA GLN A 89 1.65 3.92 -27.27
C GLN A 89 2.92 3.57 -26.46
N THR A 90 3.80 2.78 -27.03
CA THR A 90 5.10 2.45 -26.41
C THR A 90 5.95 3.70 -26.22
N LEU A 91 6.02 4.55 -27.23
CA LEU A 91 6.71 5.86 -27.15
C LEU A 91 6.09 6.76 -26.07
N ALA A 92 4.76 6.82 -26.00
CA ALA A 92 4.06 7.58 -24.97
C ALA A 92 4.39 7.10 -23.54
N ILE A 93 4.46 5.80 -23.35
CA ILE A 93 4.85 5.18 -22.06
C ILE A 93 6.29 5.53 -21.72
N ALA A 94 7.21 5.49 -22.70
CA ALA A 94 8.60 5.90 -22.51
C ALA A 94 8.71 7.36 -22.08
N TYR A 95 7.97 8.27 -22.72
CA TYR A 95 7.96 9.68 -22.34
C TYR A 95 7.36 9.92 -20.94
N ILE A 96 6.30 9.17 -20.55
CA ILE A 96 5.76 9.23 -19.18
C ILE A 96 6.78 8.75 -18.15
N LYS A 97 7.57 7.73 -18.45
CA LYS A 97 8.63 7.23 -17.55
C LYS A 97 9.81 8.20 -17.44
N ALA A 98 10.16 8.88 -18.52
CA ALA A 98 11.24 9.87 -18.55
C ALA A 98 10.85 11.17 -17.81
N ASP A 99 9.59 11.62 -17.94
CA ASP A 99 9.06 12.78 -17.23
C ASP A 99 7.73 12.42 -16.53
N PRO A 100 7.80 11.78 -15.36
CA PRO A 100 6.62 11.23 -14.69
C PRO A 100 5.74 12.29 -14.00
N ARG A 101 6.18 13.56 -13.93
CA ARG A 101 5.46 14.62 -13.21
C ARG A 101 4.53 15.43 -14.10
N SER A 102 4.87 15.61 -15.36
CA SER A 102 4.18 16.54 -16.26
C SER A 102 3.59 15.83 -17.50
N LEU A 103 2.38 15.29 -17.36
CA LEU A 103 1.66 14.73 -18.50
C LEU A 103 1.34 15.78 -19.59
N LYS A 104 1.32 17.07 -19.24
CA LYS A 104 1.12 18.16 -20.21
C LYS A 104 2.29 18.22 -21.18
N GLN A 105 3.53 18.21 -20.68
CA GLN A 105 4.72 18.19 -21.53
C GLN A 105 4.82 16.92 -22.37
N VAL A 106 4.41 15.77 -21.79
CA VAL A 106 4.34 14.51 -22.56
C VAL A 106 3.35 14.60 -23.72
N VAL A 107 2.16 15.24 -23.53
CA VAL A 107 1.20 15.50 -24.62
C VAL A 107 1.84 16.36 -25.70
N GLU A 108 2.51 17.45 -25.32
CA GLU A 108 3.16 18.36 -26.26
C GLU A 108 4.22 17.64 -27.10
N ARG A 109 5.13 16.90 -26.47
CA ARG A 109 6.17 16.08 -27.15
C ARG A 109 5.57 15.04 -28.10
N LEU A 110 4.50 14.34 -27.66
CA LEU A 110 3.81 13.38 -28.50
C LEU A 110 3.10 14.03 -29.67
N THR A 111 2.48 15.19 -29.47
CA THR A 111 1.82 15.94 -30.54
C THR A 111 2.83 16.40 -31.61
N GLN A 112 3.99 16.88 -31.20
CA GLN A 112 5.07 17.24 -32.10
C GLN A 112 5.59 16.03 -32.92
N LYS A 113 5.71 14.85 -32.24
CA LYS A 113 6.27 13.66 -32.91
C LYS A 113 5.27 12.94 -33.81
N THR A 114 3.98 12.93 -33.44
CA THR A 114 2.94 12.10 -34.11
C THR A 114 1.92 12.91 -34.89
N ALA A 115 1.96 14.25 -34.81
CA ALA A 115 0.96 15.18 -35.32
C ALA A 115 -0.49 14.88 -34.82
N LYS A 116 -0.65 14.07 -33.77
CA LYS A 116 -1.97 13.65 -33.22
C LYS A 116 -2.26 14.40 -31.91
N ARG A 117 -3.37 15.13 -31.89
CA ARG A 117 -3.83 15.85 -30.69
C ARG A 117 -4.41 14.87 -29.66
N LEU A 118 -3.80 14.78 -28.48
CA LEU A 118 -4.20 13.92 -27.37
C LEU A 118 -4.69 14.74 -26.19
N SER A 119 -5.58 14.17 -25.41
CA SER A 119 -5.95 14.71 -24.10
C SER A 119 -5.12 14.07 -22.99
N ILE A 120 -4.91 14.80 -21.90
CA ILE A 120 -4.29 14.27 -20.67
C ILE A 120 -5.04 13.05 -20.15
N SER A 121 -6.39 13.03 -20.27
CA SER A 121 -7.23 11.90 -19.87
C SER A 121 -6.93 10.63 -20.68
N SER A 122 -6.61 10.77 -21.96
CA SER A 122 -6.22 9.64 -22.81
C SER A 122 -4.87 9.07 -22.38
N LEU A 123 -3.89 9.93 -22.06
CA LEU A 123 -2.61 9.50 -21.49
C LEU A 123 -2.75 8.85 -20.12
N LYS A 124 -3.60 9.39 -19.22
CA LYS A 124 -3.88 8.76 -17.93
C LYS A 124 -4.45 7.35 -18.09
N ARG A 125 -5.37 7.14 -19.06
CA ARG A 125 -5.90 5.80 -19.34
C ARG A 125 -4.83 4.86 -19.90
N LEU A 126 -3.97 5.35 -20.77
CA LEU A 126 -2.83 4.58 -21.30
C LEU A 126 -1.86 4.19 -20.18
N ALA A 127 -1.48 5.14 -19.33
CA ALA A 127 -0.63 4.88 -18.16
C ALA A 127 -1.22 3.83 -17.23
N LYS A 128 -2.52 3.89 -16.92
CA LYS A 128 -3.20 2.89 -16.09
C LYS A 128 -3.19 1.50 -16.74
N ARG A 129 -3.42 1.39 -18.05
CA ARG A 129 -3.30 0.11 -18.81
C ARG A 129 -1.89 -0.45 -18.76
N ALA A 130 -0.88 0.41 -18.85
CA ALA A 130 0.52 0.03 -18.70
C ALA A 130 0.94 -0.21 -17.23
N ARG A 131 -0.01 -0.36 -16.30
CA ARG A 131 0.20 -0.59 -14.85
C ARG A 131 0.98 0.53 -14.14
N LEU A 132 1.09 1.72 -14.75
CA LEU A 132 1.63 2.90 -14.10
C LEU A 132 0.60 3.48 -13.12
N ARG A 133 1.05 3.87 -11.92
CA ARG A 133 0.23 4.44 -10.87
C ARG A 133 0.81 5.78 -10.43
N TRP A 134 -0.04 6.76 -10.19
CA TRP A 134 0.37 7.99 -9.53
C TRP A 134 0.61 7.70 -8.05
N LYS A 135 1.87 7.77 -7.61
CA LYS A 135 2.28 7.48 -6.22
C LYS A 135 3.16 8.61 -5.70
N ARG A 136 3.18 8.78 -4.38
CA ARG A 136 4.10 9.70 -3.71
C ARG A 136 5.55 9.29 -4.00
N VAL A 137 6.37 10.26 -4.44
CA VAL A 137 7.80 10.08 -4.58
C VAL A 137 8.43 10.10 -3.19
N ARG A 138 9.30 9.15 -2.90
CA ARG A 138 10.03 9.06 -1.63
C ARG A 138 11.48 9.44 -1.87
N LYS A 139 12.03 10.30 -1.00
CA LYS A 139 13.47 10.48 -0.90
C LYS A 139 14.06 9.19 -0.32
N SER A 140 15.12 8.68 -0.90
CA SER A 140 15.79 7.46 -0.45
C SER A 140 17.29 7.60 -0.67
N LEU A 141 18.04 7.23 0.34
CA LEU A 141 19.52 7.17 0.30
C LEU A 141 20.02 5.73 0.08
N LYS A 142 19.12 4.79 -0.23
CA LYS A 142 19.45 3.37 -0.42
C LYS A 142 20.48 3.12 -1.54
N SER A 143 20.53 4.00 -2.53
CA SER A 143 21.53 3.93 -3.59
C SER A 143 22.98 4.23 -3.12
N LEU A 144 23.13 4.88 -1.97
CA LEU A 144 24.43 5.19 -1.35
C LEU A 144 24.89 4.12 -0.38
N ARG A 145 24.08 3.11 -0.13
CA ARG A 145 24.35 2.02 0.80
C ARG A 145 25.36 1.04 0.19
N ASP A 146 26.30 0.55 1.02
CA ASP A 146 27.16 -0.58 0.67
C ASP A 146 26.34 -1.89 0.68
N PRO A 147 26.14 -2.55 -0.48
CA PRO A 147 25.36 -3.78 -0.57
C PRO A 147 26.04 -4.96 0.13
N VAL A 148 27.37 -4.98 0.20
CA VAL A 148 28.12 -6.06 0.86
C VAL A 148 27.99 -5.96 2.38
N ALA A 149 28.17 -4.76 2.94
CA ALA A 149 27.98 -4.49 4.36
C ALA A 149 26.55 -4.77 4.79
N PHE A 150 25.55 -4.40 3.96
CA PHE A 150 24.15 -4.67 4.21
C PHE A 150 23.86 -6.18 4.27
N ALA A 151 24.29 -6.95 3.27
CA ALA A 151 24.06 -8.40 3.22
C ALA A 151 24.77 -9.15 4.37
N ARG A 152 25.94 -8.67 4.81
CA ARG A 152 26.63 -9.20 5.98
C ARG A 152 25.82 -8.94 7.25
N CYS A 153 25.40 -7.71 7.47
CA CYS A 153 24.61 -7.33 8.64
C CYS A 153 23.27 -8.08 8.69
N GLN A 154 22.62 -8.28 7.54
CA GLN A 154 21.37 -9.06 7.48
C GLN A 154 21.58 -10.49 7.96
N ARG A 155 22.64 -11.18 7.53
CA ARG A 155 22.97 -12.54 7.99
C ARG A 155 23.32 -12.58 9.49
N GLU A 156 24.05 -11.58 9.98
CA GLU A 156 24.35 -11.45 11.41
C GLU A 156 23.06 -11.26 12.22
N LEU A 157 22.13 -10.43 11.72
CA LEU A 157 20.84 -10.20 12.36
C LEU A 157 19.99 -11.47 12.40
N GLU A 158 19.94 -12.24 11.32
CA GLU A 158 19.25 -13.54 11.26
C GLU A 158 19.81 -14.52 12.29
N ALA A 159 21.15 -14.58 12.44
CA ALA A 159 21.81 -15.41 13.46
C ALA A 159 21.49 -14.95 14.88
N LEU A 160 21.42 -13.64 15.14
CA LEU A 160 21.03 -13.09 16.44
C LEU A 160 19.57 -13.39 16.76
N GLN A 161 18.68 -13.30 15.78
CA GLN A 161 17.25 -13.65 15.93
C GLN A 161 17.07 -15.14 16.27
N GLN A 162 17.87 -16.02 15.69
CA GLN A 162 17.88 -17.45 16.04
C GLN A 162 18.33 -17.67 17.50
N GLN A 163 19.37 -16.95 17.96
CA GLN A 163 19.83 -17.01 19.36
C GLN A 163 18.77 -16.47 20.32
N GLU A 164 18.07 -15.39 19.94
CA GLU A 164 16.95 -14.84 20.71
C GLU A 164 15.81 -15.86 20.83
N ALA A 165 15.41 -16.49 19.71
CA ALA A 165 14.37 -17.52 19.68
C ALA A 165 14.72 -18.73 20.57
N GLN A 166 16.02 -19.07 20.68
CA GLN A 166 16.53 -20.09 21.59
C GLN A 166 16.67 -19.61 23.06
N GLY A 167 16.31 -18.36 23.36
CA GLY A 167 16.39 -17.78 24.70
C GLY A 167 17.81 -17.43 25.19
N LYS A 168 18.84 -17.61 24.35
CA LYS A 168 20.26 -17.39 24.69
C LYS A 168 20.62 -15.93 24.91
N ILE A 169 19.94 -15.03 24.21
CA ILE A 169 20.13 -13.57 24.29
C ILE A 169 18.78 -12.87 24.31
N ALA A 170 18.79 -11.58 24.69
CA ALA A 170 17.75 -10.63 24.33
C ALA A 170 18.24 -9.74 23.18
N LEU A 171 17.39 -9.45 22.21
CA LEU A 171 17.74 -8.63 21.05
C LEU A 171 16.86 -7.37 21.02
N TYR A 172 17.47 -6.22 21.23
CA TYR A 172 16.83 -4.92 21.21
C TYR A 172 17.31 -4.07 20.04
N TYR A 173 16.47 -3.15 19.62
CA TYR A 173 16.75 -2.14 18.60
C TYR A 173 16.64 -0.78 19.25
N PHE A 174 17.68 0.02 19.11
CA PHE A 174 17.73 1.38 19.62
C PHE A 174 17.58 2.37 18.47
N ALA A 175 16.75 3.39 18.66
CA ALA A 175 16.71 4.57 17.79
C ALA A 175 16.10 5.78 18.51
N GLU A 176 16.35 6.94 17.92
CA GLU A 176 15.79 8.21 18.35
C GLU A 176 14.59 8.62 17.49
N ALA A 177 13.62 9.28 18.10
CA ALA A 177 12.54 9.91 17.37
C ALA A 177 12.26 11.32 17.91
N GLY A 178 12.04 12.28 17.03
CA GLY A 178 11.49 13.57 17.40
C GLY A 178 10.04 13.69 16.97
N CYS A 179 9.17 14.02 17.90
CA CYS A 179 7.77 14.33 17.66
C CYS A 179 7.59 15.84 17.79
N ALA A 180 7.23 16.51 16.71
CA ALA A 180 7.00 17.95 16.66
C ALA A 180 5.50 18.27 16.71
N LEU A 181 5.16 19.49 17.11
CA LEU A 181 3.80 20.02 17.04
C LEU A 181 3.32 20.24 15.59
N ASP A 182 4.22 20.15 14.60
CA ASP A 182 3.85 20.11 13.18
C ASP A 182 3.38 18.70 12.79
N PRO A 183 2.07 18.50 12.55
CA PRO A 183 1.52 17.17 12.31
C PRO A 183 2.03 16.58 11.00
N SER A 184 2.57 15.38 11.08
CA SER A 184 3.03 14.63 9.89
C SER A 184 1.90 13.96 9.10
N MET A 185 0.64 14.07 9.55
CA MET A 185 -0.51 13.38 8.97
C MET A 185 -1.17 14.20 7.85
N PRO A 186 -1.12 13.70 6.58
CA PRO A 186 -1.68 14.45 5.46
C PRO A 186 -3.18 14.18 5.20
N TYR A 187 -3.80 13.16 5.83
CA TYR A 187 -5.17 12.74 5.53
C TYR A 187 -5.91 12.25 6.77
N ALA A 188 -7.19 12.63 6.88
CA ALA A 188 -8.14 12.12 7.85
C ALA A 188 -9.52 11.96 7.20
N TRP A 189 -10.37 11.10 7.77
CA TRP A 189 -11.79 11.06 7.43
C TRP A 189 -12.49 12.29 7.99
N GLN A 190 -13.24 13.00 7.14
CA GLN A 190 -14.00 14.18 7.52
C GLN A 190 -15.25 14.28 6.66
N GLU A 191 -16.24 15.00 7.13
CA GLU A 191 -17.49 15.21 6.42
C GLU A 191 -17.26 15.97 5.10
N SER A 192 -18.08 15.67 4.11
CA SER A 192 -18.00 16.37 2.81
C SER A 192 -18.27 17.87 3.00
N GLY A 193 -17.30 18.69 2.60
CA GLY A 193 -17.40 20.15 2.75
C GLY A 193 -16.82 20.70 4.05
N SER A 194 -16.39 19.88 5.00
CA SER A 194 -15.64 20.29 6.18
C SER A 194 -14.11 20.17 5.96
N ILE A 195 -13.35 20.92 6.72
CA ILE A 195 -11.88 20.85 6.75
C ILE A 195 -11.47 20.80 8.21
N ILE A 196 -10.71 19.75 8.58
CA ILE A 196 -10.05 19.68 9.89
C ILE A 196 -8.81 20.58 9.83
N GLU A 197 -8.81 21.63 10.59
CA GLU A 197 -7.67 22.54 10.74
C GLU A 197 -6.92 22.19 12.02
N LEU A 198 -5.60 21.98 11.91
CA LEU A 198 -4.72 21.76 13.03
C LEU A 198 -3.84 23.00 13.23
N PRO A 199 -3.48 23.37 14.49
CA PRO A 199 -2.59 24.48 14.73
C PRO A 199 -1.26 24.29 14.02
N ALA A 200 -0.85 25.26 13.20
CA ALA A 200 0.47 25.28 12.57
C ALA A 200 1.51 25.88 13.54
N MET A 201 1.78 25.18 14.64
CA MET A 201 2.78 25.60 15.62
C MET A 201 4.18 25.23 15.10
N LYS A 202 5.02 26.22 14.87
CA LYS A 202 6.39 26.01 14.35
C LYS A 202 7.40 25.56 15.41
N TYR A 203 7.08 25.70 16.68
CA TYR A 203 8.01 25.47 17.80
C TYR A 203 7.42 24.49 18.81
N GLY A 204 8.23 23.53 19.19
CA GLY A 204 7.92 22.50 20.15
C GLY A 204 8.20 21.12 19.57
N ARG A 205 9.09 20.39 20.22
CA ARG A 205 9.47 19.03 19.84
C ARG A 205 9.81 18.23 21.10
N ILE A 206 9.31 17.03 21.17
CA ILE A 206 9.71 16.06 22.17
C ILE A 206 10.58 15.01 21.48
N ASN A 207 11.75 14.78 22.03
CA ASN A 207 12.67 13.76 21.58
C ASN A 207 12.48 12.52 22.45
N VAL A 208 12.40 11.37 21.83
CA VAL A 208 12.23 10.07 22.49
C VAL A 208 13.38 9.17 22.08
N LEU A 209 14.09 8.65 23.07
CA LEU A 209 15.04 7.55 22.89
C LEU A 209 14.36 6.26 23.29
N GLY A 210 14.53 5.19 22.53
CA GLY A 210 13.86 3.91 22.83
C GLY A 210 14.71 2.69 22.52
N PHE A 211 14.51 1.66 23.35
CA PHE A 211 15.00 0.31 23.16
C PHE A 211 13.78 -0.60 23.04
N MET A 212 13.64 -1.29 21.92
CA MET A 212 12.48 -2.15 21.65
C MET A 212 12.91 -3.51 21.13
N ASN A 213 12.27 -4.57 21.61
CA ASN A 213 12.47 -5.94 21.09
C ASN A 213 11.27 -6.39 20.23
N ARG A 214 11.36 -7.57 19.63
CA ARG A 214 10.28 -8.15 18.80
C ARG A 214 9.03 -8.56 19.59
N LYS A 215 9.10 -8.62 20.91
CA LYS A 215 7.96 -8.93 21.80
C LYS A 215 7.19 -7.67 22.21
N ASN A 216 7.52 -6.51 21.65
CA ASN A 216 7.02 -5.19 22.03
C ASN A 216 7.38 -4.77 23.46
N ASP A 217 8.44 -5.35 24.03
CA ASP A 217 9.01 -4.85 25.28
C ASP A 217 9.81 -3.58 24.97
N LEU A 218 9.43 -2.47 25.59
CA LEU A 218 9.84 -1.13 25.24
C LEU A 218 10.34 -0.35 26.46
N HIS A 219 11.57 0.13 26.40
CA HIS A 219 12.13 1.07 27.35
C HIS A 219 12.32 2.42 26.65
N THR A 220 11.76 3.48 27.17
CA THR A 220 11.80 4.81 26.55
C THR A 220 12.19 5.92 27.54
N TYR A 221 12.80 6.94 26.99
CA TYR A 221 13.20 8.17 27.69
C TYR A 221 12.77 9.37 26.86
N MET A 222 12.04 10.30 27.44
CA MET A 222 11.50 11.48 26.77
C MET A 222 12.23 12.75 27.20
N PHE A 223 12.49 13.65 26.26
CA PHE A 223 13.23 14.90 26.50
C PHE A 223 12.64 16.03 25.66
N GLU A 224 12.40 17.18 26.28
CA GLU A 224 12.02 18.40 25.56
C GLU A 224 13.22 19.10 24.93
N GLN A 225 14.40 18.87 25.48
CA GLN A 225 15.66 19.47 25.03
C GLN A 225 16.33 18.65 23.93
N SER A 226 17.33 19.25 23.30
CA SER A 226 18.15 18.56 22.29
C SER A 226 18.94 17.42 22.92
N ILE A 227 18.99 16.30 22.24
CA ILE A 227 19.75 15.12 22.64
C ILE A 227 21.22 15.36 22.31
N HIS A 228 22.08 15.16 23.30
CA HIS A 228 23.54 15.15 23.16
C HIS A 228 24.11 13.82 23.70
N THR A 229 25.38 13.56 23.45
CA THR A 229 26.04 12.29 23.80
C THR A 229 25.83 11.90 25.27
N GLY A 230 25.94 12.83 26.21
CA GLY A 230 25.72 12.56 27.63
C GLY A 230 24.33 12.06 27.99
N VAL A 231 23.27 12.55 27.28
CA VAL A 231 21.91 12.03 27.45
C VAL A 231 21.80 10.60 26.95
N VAL A 232 22.39 10.30 25.81
CA VAL A 232 22.40 8.94 25.25
C VAL A 232 23.15 7.98 26.18
N LEU A 233 24.31 8.38 26.69
CA LEU A 233 25.08 7.61 27.68
C LEU A 233 24.24 7.29 28.92
N ALA A 234 23.56 8.29 29.49
CA ALA A 234 22.70 8.08 30.66
C ALA A 234 21.54 7.11 30.38
N CYS A 235 20.95 7.17 29.18
CA CYS A 235 19.89 6.23 28.76
C CYS A 235 20.43 4.79 28.62
N PHE A 236 21.62 4.61 28.05
CA PHE A 236 22.27 3.29 27.96
C PHE A 236 22.66 2.77 29.35
N ASP A 237 23.17 3.61 30.23
CA ASP A 237 23.48 3.25 31.62
C ASP A 237 22.23 2.83 32.40
N ALA A 238 21.12 3.54 32.20
CA ALA A 238 19.84 3.19 32.81
C ALA A 238 19.28 1.86 32.25
N PHE A 239 19.28 1.72 30.93
CA PHE A 239 18.87 0.47 30.29
C PHE A 239 19.74 -0.72 30.70
N CYS A 240 21.05 -0.53 30.83
CA CYS A 240 21.97 -1.58 31.22
C CYS A 240 21.65 -2.15 32.62
N LYS A 241 21.06 -1.37 33.51
CA LYS A 241 20.62 -1.81 34.85
C LYS A 241 19.37 -2.69 34.82
N THR A 242 18.61 -2.66 33.72
CA THR A 242 17.36 -3.44 33.57
C THR A 242 17.56 -4.79 32.93
N ILE A 243 18.74 -5.06 32.35
CA ILE A 243 18.99 -6.32 31.63
C ILE A 243 19.27 -7.45 32.62
N GLU A 244 18.59 -8.59 32.43
CA GLU A 244 18.75 -9.79 33.28
C GLU A 244 19.63 -10.87 32.66
N LYS A 245 19.84 -10.79 31.37
CA LYS A 245 20.67 -11.74 30.59
C LYS A 245 21.45 -11.02 29.52
N LYS A 246 22.36 -11.76 28.87
CA LYS A 246 23.13 -11.23 27.74
C LYS A 246 22.22 -10.58 26.71
N THR A 247 22.39 -9.27 26.51
CA THR A 247 21.52 -8.45 25.66
C THR A 247 22.33 -7.85 24.53
N VAL A 248 21.83 -7.97 23.30
CA VAL A 248 22.41 -7.33 22.12
C VAL A 248 21.52 -6.18 21.71
N VAL A 249 22.08 -4.99 21.51
CA VAL A 249 21.39 -3.81 21.00
C VAL A 249 21.90 -3.48 19.62
N MET A 250 20.98 -3.47 18.65
CA MET A 250 21.22 -2.98 17.30
C MET A 250 20.97 -1.47 17.27
N LEU A 251 21.93 -0.69 16.82
CA LEU A 251 21.80 0.77 16.73
C LEU A 251 22.35 1.26 15.39
N ASP A 252 21.94 2.44 14.96
CA ASP A 252 22.46 3.06 13.77
C ASP A 252 23.86 3.64 13.99
N ASN A 253 24.51 4.03 12.90
CA ASN A 253 25.85 4.60 12.92
C ASN A 253 25.79 6.15 12.95
N ALA A 254 24.92 6.72 13.79
CA ALA A 254 24.84 8.17 13.97
C ALA A 254 26.10 8.72 14.65
N SER A 255 26.46 9.96 14.33
CA SER A 255 27.67 10.60 14.86
C SER A 255 27.70 10.68 16.38
N ILE A 256 26.55 10.69 17.04
CA ILE A 256 26.41 10.65 18.50
C ILE A 256 26.90 9.32 19.11
N HIS A 257 26.73 8.22 18.36
CA HIS A 257 27.07 6.86 18.80
C HIS A 257 28.53 6.46 18.47
N THR A 258 29.25 7.30 17.74
CA THR A 258 30.65 7.07 17.33
C THR A 258 31.62 8.07 17.94
N ARG A 259 31.16 8.87 18.94
CA ARG A 259 32.04 9.75 19.68
C ARG A 259 32.87 8.98 20.69
N GLU A 260 34.07 9.46 20.93
CA GLU A 260 35.04 8.85 21.87
C GLU A 260 34.43 8.55 23.25
N GLU A 261 33.70 9.51 23.83
CA GLU A 261 32.97 9.36 25.10
C GLU A 261 32.00 8.15 25.09
N PHE A 262 31.38 7.86 23.97
CA PHE A 262 30.47 6.73 23.84
C PHE A 262 31.23 5.42 23.66
N GLU A 263 32.26 5.43 22.87
CA GLU A 263 33.13 4.25 22.65
C GLU A 263 33.86 3.82 23.94
N ASP A 264 34.34 4.75 24.74
CA ASP A 264 34.95 4.52 26.04
C ASP A 264 34.03 3.81 27.03
N ARG A 265 32.70 3.99 26.88
CA ARG A 265 31.72 3.36 27.76
C ARG A 265 31.36 1.93 27.35
N ILE A 266 31.58 1.52 26.11
CA ILE A 266 31.24 0.19 25.58
C ILE A 266 31.87 -0.96 26.40
N PRO A 267 33.16 -0.91 26.83
CA PRO A 267 33.73 -1.97 27.64
C PRO A 267 33.04 -2.15 29.00
N HIS A 268 32.53 -1.06 29.60
CA HIS A 268 31.78 -1.12 30.84
C HIS A 268 30.43 -1.86 30.64
N TRP A 269 29.65 -1.48 29.63
CA TRP A 269 28.38 -2.15 29.31
C TRP A 269 28.58 -3.61 28.94
N LYS A 270 29.66 -3.93 28.21
CA LYS A 270 29.99 -5.32 27.84
C LYS A 270 30.22 -6.19 29.04
N LYS A 271 30.89 -5.67 30.11
CA LYS A 271 31.07 -6.40 31.38
C LYS A 271 29.75 -6.69 32.08
N GLN A 272 28.72 -5.87 31.88
CA GLN A 272 27.38 -6.03 32.42
C GLN A 272 26.47 -6.89 31.50
N GLY A 273 26.98 -7.41 30.39
CA GLY A 273 26.22 -8.27 29.48
C GLY A 273 25.56 -7.56 28.30
N LEU A 274 25.73 -6.24 28.15
CA LEU A 274 25.20 -5.47 27.03
C LEU A 274 26.24 -5.42 25.89
N ILE A 275 25.83 -5.86 24.71
CA ILE A 275 26.65 -5.88 23.50
C ILE A 275 26.03 -4.99 22.46
N LEU A 276 26.81 -4.05 21.92
CA LEU A 276 26.37 -3.16 20.86
C LEU A 276 26.75 -3.70 19.48
N LYS A 277 25.85 -3.55 18.52
CA LYS A 277 26.02 -3.90 17.11
C LYS A 277 25.54 -2.76 16.22
N TYR A 278 26.46 -2.23 15.43
CA TYR A 278 26.15 -1.12 14.52
C TYR A 278 25.54 -1.61 13.22
N LEU A 279 24.49 -0.95 12.81
CA LEU A 279 23.85 -1.15 11.50
C LEU A 279 24.65 -0.40 10.41
N PRO A 280 24.70 -0.92 9.19
CA PRO A 280 25.31 -0.18 8.08
C PRO A 280 24.53 1.09 7.79
N THR A 281 25.21 2.13 7.32
CA THR A 281 24.61 3.41 6.96
C THR A 281 23.48 3.23 5.94
N TYR A 282 22.46 4.08 6.01
CA TYR A 282 21.30 4.07 5.10
C TYR A 282 20.48 2.78 5.08
N SER A 283 20.38 2.08 6.21
CA SER A 283 19.67 0.79 6.34
C SER A 283 18.56 0.80 7.40
N PRO A 284 17.61 1.76 7.35
CA PRO A 284 16.57 1.88 8.37
C PRO A 284 15.60 0.68 8.41
N GLU A 285 15.53 -0.11 7.33
CA GLU A 285 14.72 -1.34 7.29
C GLU A 285 15.22 -2.45 8.21
N LEU A 286 16.46 -2.37 8.71
CA LEU A 286 17.02 -3.32 9.68
C LEU A 286 16.70 -2.91 11.13
N THR A 287 16.11 -1.73 11.34
CA THR A 287 15.80 -1.19 12.68
C THR A 287 14.29 -1.28 12.93
N LEU A 288 13.86 -2.26 13.73
CA LEU A 288 12.44 -2.50 14.00
C LEU A 288 11.74 -1.32 14.68
N ILE A 289 12.42 -0.63 15.57
CA ILE A 289 11.87 0.50 16.35
C ILE A 289 11.43 1.67 15.44
N GLU A 290 11.97 1.79 14.23
CA GLU A 290 11.50 2.77 13.24
C GLU A 290 10.04 2.53 12.83
N ILE A 291 9.56 1.29 12.92
CA ILE A 291 8.15 0.97 12.69
C ILE A 291 7.28 1.56 13.80
N LEU A 292 7.74 1.47 15.05
CA LEU A 292 7.08 2.09 16.21
C LEU A 292 6.97 3.60 16.00
N TRP A 293 8.08 4.28 15.72
CA TRP A 293 8.10 5.73 15.52
C TRP A 293 7.16 6.19 14.40
N ARG A 294 7.09 5.41 13.32
CA ARG A 294 6.16 5.67 12.23
C ARG A 294 4.70 5.47 12.66
N ARG A 295 4.39 4.41 13.45
CA ARG A 295 3.04 4.18 13.96
C ARG A 295 2.59 5.30 14.89
N ILE A 296 3.44 5.73 15.81
CA ILE A 296 3.17 6.85 16.70
C ILE A 296 2.85 8.11 15.88
N LYS A 297 3.76 8.52 14.99
CA LYS A 297 3.64 9.78 14.24
C LYS A 297 2.49 9.84 13.24
N TYR A 298 2.11 8.71 12.65
CA TYR A 298 1.15 8.70 11.54
C TYR A 298 -0.19 8.06 11.87
N THR A 299 -0.31 7.38 13.03
CA THR A 299 -1.52 6.59 13.30
C THR A 299 -2.03 6.74 14.73
N TRP A 300 -1.15 6.78 15.73
CA TRP A 300 -1.57 6.66 17.13
C TRP A 300 -1.71 8.00 17.85
N LEU A 301 -0.93 9.02 17.48
CA LEU A 301 -1.09 10.35 18.06
C LEU A 301 -2.45 10.96 17.66
N PRO A 302 -3.30 11.32 18.62
CA PRO A 302 -4.56 11.99 18.36
C PRO A 302 -4.34 13.45 17.91
N PHE A 303 -5.32 14.07 17.28
CA PHE A 303 -5.23 15.48 16.85
C PHE A 303 -5.05 16.44 18.01
N SER A 304 -5.65 16.18 19.16
CA SER A 304 -5.48 16.97 20.38
C SER A 304 -4.03 17.04 20.88
N ALA A 305 -3.20 16.05 20.55
CA ALA A 305 -1.78 16.08 20.89
C ALA A 305 -1.00 17.25 20.22
N TYR A 306 -1.55 17.84 19.17
CA TYR A 306 -0.90 18.95 18.45
C TYR A 306 -1.33 20.35 18.93
N GLU A 307 -2.18 20.43 19.96
CA GLU A 307 -2.65 21.71 20.52
C GLU A 307 -1.56 22.46 21.30
N CYS A 308 -0.75 21.73 22.07
CA CYS A 308 0.37 22.30 22.81
C CYS A 308 1.40 21.22 23.18
N LEU A 309 2.59 21.63 23.66
CA LEU A 309 3.67 20.72 24.01
C LEU A 309 3.31 19.77 25.15
N ASN A 310 2.56 20.23 26.15
CA ASN A 310 2.09 19.39 27.26
C ASN A 310 1.13 18.30 26.76
N ALA A 311 0.18 18.64 25.89
CA ALA A 311 -0.74 17.67 25.29
C ALA A 311 0.02 16.62 24.46
N LEU A 312 1.07 17.02 23.73
CA LEU A 312 1.93 16.10 23.01
C LEU A 312 2.70 15.17 23.95
N SER A 313 3.23 15.70 25.07
CA SER A 313 3.93 14.91 26.08
C SER A 313 3.01 13.85 26.70
N GLU A 314 1.85 14.25 27.18
CA GLU A 314 0.85 13.37 27.80
C GLU A 314 0.37 12.26 26.83
N ALA A 315 0.12 12.64 25.57
CA ALA A 315 -0.27 11.68 24.54
C ALA A 315 0.85 10.66 24.25
N LEU A 316 2.11 11.12 24.16
CA LEU A 316 3.27 10.25 23.96
C LEU A 316 3.48 9.32 25.15
N GLU A 317 3.44 9.82 26.39
CA GLU A 317 3.54 9.00 27.61
C GLU A 317 2.47 7.91 27.65
N THR A 318 1.21 8.31 27.36
CA THR A 318 0.08 7.37 27.31
C THR A 318 0.30 6.28 26.28
N ILE A 319 0.74 6.63 25.07
CA ILE A 319 0.97 5.66 24.00
C ILE A 319 2.15 4.76 24.36
N LEU A 320 3.28 5.33 24.76
CA LEU A 320 4.51 4.60 25.04
C LEU A 320 4.35 3.62 26.20
N SER A 321 3.62 4.00 27.27
CA SER A 321 3.34 3.11 28.41
C SER A 321 2.42 1.94 28.07
N ARG A 322 1.67 2.03 26.97
CA ARG A 322 0.74 0.98 26.53
C ARG A 322 1.26 0.14 25.36
N VAL A 323 2.49 0.37 24.90
CA VAL A 323 3.14 -0.51 23.91
C VAL A 323 3.36 -1.89 24.53
N GLY A 324 3.04 -2.94 23.76
CA GLY A 324 3.07 -4.32 24.25
C GLY A 324 1.73 -4.82 24.85
N SER A 325 0.82 -3.91 25.19
CA SER A 325 -0.54 -4.24 25.66
C SER A 325 -1.60 -3.80 24.65
N GLU A 326 -1.99 -2.53 24.69
CA GLU A 326 -3.00 -1.94 23.78
C GLU A 326 -2.41 -1.65 22.38
N TYR A 327 -1.18 -1.16 22.34
CA TYR A 327 -0.47 -0.86 21.10
C TYR A 327 0.55 -1.97 20.80
N GLN A 328 0.28 -2.75 19.76
CA GLN A 328 1.16 -3.84 19.35
C GLN A 328 1.65 -3.67 17.91
N ILE A 329 2.89 -4.04 17.69
CA ILE A 329 3.49 -4.16 16.36
C ILE A 329 3.71 -5.63 16.07
N ILE A 330 3.08 -6.10 14.99
CA ILE A 330 3.30 -7.43 14.46
C ILE A 330 4.48 -7.34 13.49
N PHE A 331 5.56 -8.02 13.82
CA PHE A 331 6.73 -8.13 12.96
C PHE A 331 6.59 -9.39 12.09
N ALA A 332 6.63 -9.18 10.76
CA ALA A 332 6.61 -10.27 9.79
C ALA A 332 7.97 -10.98 9.71
#